data_094cc8664f2ef74e30a81c7f1c8055be
#
_entry.id   094cc8664f2ef74e30a81c7f1c8055be
#
_cell.length_a   1.000
_cell.length_b   1.000
_cell.length_c   1.000
_cell.angle_alpha   90.00
_cell.angle_beta   90.00
_cell.angle_gamma   90.00
#
_symmetry.space_group_name_H-M   'P 1'
#
loop_
_entity.id
_entity.type
_entity.pdbx_description
1 polymer ?
#
loop_
_entity_poly.entity_id
_entity_poly.type
_entity_poly.pdbx_seq_one_letter_code
_entity_poly.pdbx_strand_id
1 'polypeptide(L)'
;MISGDANYIQPLFAALIVAANACHCLRLPYNIVILAAGHYKQTQNNYIIVAIINIVASVATVKAWGLIGVAIGTLVAMTYQTIWMAIYDSKHLIKWPINKFLKQIFVDALTVTIGFFTTRIIVMQGSSYIAWVILAVETTIIWIILVVAINLIFYRSKVFGMINKIY
;
A
#
# COMPACT_ATOMS: atom_id res chain seq x y z
N MET A 1 36.39 6.72 3.68
CA MET A 1 35.95 8.10 3.99
C MET A 1 34.43 8.15 3.86
N ILE A 2 33.72 8.06 4.97
CA ILE A 2 32.27 8.27 4.99
C ILE A 2 32.10 9.79 5.14
N SER A 3 31.63 10.44 4.09
CA SER A 3 31.38 11.90 4.08
C SER A 3 30.35 12.22 5.14
N GLY A 4 30.73 12.97 6.18
CA GLY A 4 29.93 13.27 7.36
C GLY A 4 28.77 14.26 7.16
N ASP A 5 28.45 14.65 5.91
CA ASP A 5 27.45 15.68 5.59
C ASP A 5 26.23 15.18 4.78
N ALA A 6 26.05 13.87 4.64
CA ALA A 6 24.89 13.37 3.94
C ALA A 6 23.65 13.42 4.85
N ASN A 7 22.73 14.33 4.56
CA ASN A 7 21.42 14.36 5.23
C ASN A 7 20.57 13.15 4.75
N TYR A 8 20.56 12.10 5.55
CA TYR A 8 19.79 10.88 5.26
C TYR A 8 18.30 11.00 5.58
N ILE A 9 17.86 12.10 6.19
CA ILE A 9 16.46 12.32 6.51
C ILE A 9 15.74 12.89 5.29
N GLN A 10 15.15 11.99 4.49
CA GLN A 10 14.36 12.37 3.31
C GLN A 10 12.89 11.93 3.48
N PRO A 11 12.05 12.75 4.14
CA PRO A 11 10.67 12.37 4.44
C PRO A 11 9.84 12.12 3.18
N LEU A 12 10.11 12.84 2.10
CA LEU A 12 9.41 12.64 0.82
C LEU A 12 9.75 11.27 0.20
N PHE A 13 11.02 10.87 0.23
CA PHE A 13 11.42 9.54 -0.23
C PHE A 13 10.73 8.44 0.57
N ALA A 14 10.73 8.55 1.91
CA ALA A 14 10.06 7.60 2.79
C ALA A 14 8.55 7.53 2.50
N ALA A 15 7.88 8.67 2.33
CA ALA A 15 6.46 8.72 2.00
C ALA A 15 6.15 8.04 0.65
N LEU A 16 6.96 8.25 -0.38
CA LEU A 16 6.79 7.63 -1.69
C LEU A 16 6.97 6.11 -1.63
N ILE A 17 7.97 5.63 -0.88
CA ILE A 17 8.19 4.18 -0.69
C ILE A 17 7.04 3.55 0.10
N VAL A 18 6.54 4.21 1.14
CA VAL A 18 5.35 3.75 1.88
C VAL A 18 4.14 3.68 0.96
N ALA A 19 3.90 4.69 0.12
CA ALA A 19 2.82 4.69 -0.86
C ALA A 19 2.97 3.54 -1.89
N ALA A 20 4.18 3.28 -2.39
CA ALA A 20 4.45 2.16 -3.29
C ALA A 20 4.16 0.80 -2.62
N ASN A 21 4.54 0.64 -1.35
CA ASN A 21 4.21 -0.56 -0.58
C ASN A 21 2.70 -0.70 -0.30
N ALA A 22 1.98 0.40 -0.08
CA ALA A 22 0.52 0.36 0.02
C ALA A 22 -0.12 -0.18 -1.26
N CYS A 23 0.33 0.28 -2.45
CA CYS A 23 -0.10 -0.27 -3.74
C CYS A 23 0.23 -1.77 -3.84
N HIS A 24 1.38 -2.21 -3.36
CA HIS A 24 1.75 -3.62 -3.32
C HIS A 24 0.79 -4.44 -2.44
N CYS A 25 0.47 -3.96 -1.24
CA CYS A 25 -0.48 -4.62 -0.35
C CYS A 25 -1.88 -4.73 -0.97
N LEU A 26 -2.37 -3.67 -1.63
CA LEU A 26 -3.65 -3.69 -2.35
C LEU A 26 -3.67 -4.73 -3.48
N ARG A 27 -2.52 -5.00 -4.10
CA ARG A 27 -2.38 -5.97 -5.19
C ARG A 27 -2.35 -7.42 -4.72
N LEU A 28 -1.89 -7.71 -3.49
CA LEU A 28 -1.68 -9.08 -3.00
C LEU A 28 -2.89 -10.00 -3.19
N PRO A 29 -4.12 -9.62 -2.84
CA PRO A 29 -5.30 -10.48 -3.02
C PRO A 29 -5.50 -10.88 -4.48
N TYR A 30 -5.34 -9.95 -5.42
CA TYR A 30 -5.49 -10.20 -6.86
C TYR A 30 -4.40 -11.14 -7.37
N ASN A 31 -3.17 -10.92 -6.93
CA ASN A 31 -2.05 -11.79 -7.28
C ASN A 31 -2.28 -13.25 -6.81
N ILE A 32 -2.76 -13.43 -5.58
CA ILE A 32 -3.07 -14.75 -5.03
C ILE A 32 -4.14 -15.46 -5.89
N VAL A 33 -5.18 -14.74 -6.30
CA VAL A 33 -6.25 -15.28 -7.15
C VAL A 33 -5.71 -15.70 -8.52
N ILE A 34 -4.89 -14.88 -9.16
CA ILE A 34 -4.23 -15.18 -10.44
C ILE A 34 -3.38 -16.47 -10.32
N LEU A 35 -2.59 -16.58 -9.25
CA LEU A 35 -1.74 -17.73 -8.99
C LEU A 35 -2.57 -18.98 -8.71
N ALA A 36 -3.61 -18.89 -7.91
CA ALA A 36 -4.52 -20.00 -7.60
C ALA A 36 -5.27 -20.50 -8.85
N ALA A 37 -5.56 -19.61 -9.79
CA ALA A 37 -6.18 -19.95 -11.08
C ALA A 37 -5.19 -20.53 -12.11
N GLY A 38 -3.88 -20.56 -11.82
CA GLY A 38 -2.85 -21.08 -12.72
C GLY A 38 -2.54 -20.16 -13.92
N HIS A 39 -2.92 -18.87 -13.88
CA HIS A 39 -2.76 -17.93 -14.98
C HIS A 39 -1.36 -17.32 -15.06
N TYR A 40 -0.32 -18.11 -14.82
CA TYR A 40 1.08 -17.64 -14.81
C TYR A 40 1.55 -17.13 -16.17
N LYS A 41 1.27 -17.91 -17.24
CA LYS A 41 1.74 -17.59 -18.60
C LYS A 41 1.07 -16.34 -19.14
N GLN A 42 -0.21 -16.13 -18.84
CA GLN A 42 -0.99 -14.99 -19.30
C GLN A 42 -0.56 -13.69 -18.64
N THR A 43 -0.03 -13.76 -17.40
CA THR A 43 0.38 -12.58 -16.62
C THR A 43 1.88 -12.30 -16.70
N GLN A 44 2.69 -13.23 -17.20
CA GLN A 44 4.14 -13.09 -17.32
C GLN A 44 4.56 -11.80 -18.05
N ASN A 45 3.92 -11.52 -19.18
CA ASN A 45 4.22 -10.32 -19.97
C ASN A 45 3.98 -9.02 -19.18
N ASN A 46 2.97 -9.01 -18.30
CA ASN A 46 2.70 -7.85 -17.46
C ASN A 46 3.84 -7.58 -16.46
N TYR A 47 4.44 -8.61 -15.88
CA TYR A 47 5.59 -8.42 -14.99
C TYR A 47 6.80 -7.83 -15.72
N ILE A 48 7.03 -8.22 -16.98
CA ILE A 48 8.08 -7.65 -17.82
C ILE A 48 7.80 -6.17 -18.10
N ILE A 49 6.55 -5.84 -18.48
CA ILE A 49 6.14 -4.45 -18.72
C ILE A 49 6.34 -3.58 -17.48
N VAL A 50 5.95 -4.08 -16.30
CA VAL A 50 6.12 -3.39 -15.02
C VAL A 50 7.61 -3.11 -14.72
N ALA A 51 8.47 -4.09 -14.96
CA ALA A 51 9.92 -3.91 -14.80
C ALA A 51 10.47 -2.84 -15.74
N ILE A 52 10.04 -2.82 -17.00
CA ILE A 52 10.42 -1.80 -17.98
C ILE A 52 9.92 -0.42 -17.53
N ILE A 53 8.65 -0.30 -17.12
CA ILE A 53 8.08 0.96 -16.62
C ILE A 53 8.91 1.47 -15.43
N ASN A 54 9.25 0.60 -14.48
CA ASN A 54 10.04 0.99 -13.32
C ASN A 54 11.42 1.52 -13.73
N ILE A 55 12.13 0.82 -14.61
CA ILE A 55 13.45 1.23 -15.08
C ILE A 55 13.36 2.55 -15.83
N VAL A 56 12.47 2.67 -16.81
CA VAL A 56 12.32 3.86 -17.64
C VAL A 56 11.92 5.07 -16.79
N ALA A 57 10.91 4.92 -15.92
CA ALA A 57 10.47 6.01 -15.05
C ALA A 57 11.58 6.43 -14.07
N SER A 58 12.29 5.47 -13.46
CA SER A 58 13.40 5.75 -12.55
C SER A 58 14.55 6.46 -13.24
N VAL A 59 14.96 6.00 -14.43
CA VAL A 59 16.05 6.65 -15.20
C VAL A 59 15.66 8.05 -15.66
N ALA A 60 14.41 8.26 -16.08
CA ALA A 60 13.93 9.57 -16.49
C ALA A 60 13.91 10.58 -15.34
N THR A 61 13.56 10.13 -14.14
CA THR A 61 13.36 11.01 -12.98
C THR A 61 14.60 11.16 -12.10
N VAL A 62 15.51 10.18 -12.11
CA VAL A 62 16.73 10.21 -11.27
C VAL A 62 17.65 11.38 -11.57
N LYS A 63 17.71 11.81 -12.84
CA LYS A 63 18.56 12.96 -13.26
C LYS A 63 18.07 14.28 -12.66
N ALA A 64 16.74 14.42 -12.45
CA ALA A 64 16.15 15.64 -11.91
C ALA A 64 16.04 15.63 -10.37
N TRP A 65 15.75 14.48 -9.77
CA TRP A 65 15.39 14.36 -8.34
C TRP A 65 16.22 13.33 -7.57
N GLY A 66 17.26 12.77 -8.18
CA GLY A 66 18.14 11.81 -7.50
C GLY A 66 17.38 10.60 -6.95
N LEU A 67 17.57 10.28 -5.67
CA LEU A 67 16.95 9.14 -5.00
C LEU A 67 15.41 9.21 -5.00
N ILE A 68 14.84 10.41 -4.89
CA ILE A 68 13.38 10.62 -4.95
C ILE A 68 12.84 10.18 -6.31
N GLY A 69 13.58 10.40 -7.40
CA GLY A 69 13.19 9.96 -8.74
C GLY A 69 13.04 8.44 -8.83
N VAL A 70 13.91 7.67 -8.20
CA VAL A 70 13.79 6.20 -8.13
C VAL A 70 12.52 5.78 -7.40
N ALA A 71 12.18 6.44 -6.30
CA ALA A 71 10.95 6.17 -5.56
C ALA A 71 9.69 6.49 -6.38
N ILE A 72 9.71 7.55 -7.18
CA ILE A 72 8.62 7.89 -8.10
C ILE A 72 8.46 6.79 -9.15
N GLY A 73 9.56 6.33 -9.77
CA GLY A 73 9.53 5.24 -10.74
C GLY A 73 8.91 3.96 -10.17
N THR A 74 9.29 3.62 -8.95
CA THR A 74 8.73 2.46 -8.22
C THR A 74 7.23 2.64 -7.96
N LEU A 75 6.80 3.81 -7.49
CA LEU A 75 5.39 4.09 -7.22
C LEU A 75 4.54 3.98 -8.50
N VAL A 76 5.01 4.55 -9.61
CA VAL A 76 4.33 4.48 -10.91
C VAL A 76 4.18 3.03 -11.38
N ALA A 77 5.24 2.24 -11.31
CA ALA A 77 5.23 0.84 -11.70
C ALA A 77 4.29 -0.01 -10.83
N MET A 78 4.30 0.19 -9.51
CA MET A 78 3.43 -0.52 -8.57
C MET A 78 1.96 -0.13 -8.75
N THR A 79 1.67 1.14 -8.99
CA THR A 79 0.31 1.62 -9.28
C THR A 79 -0.23 1.01 -10.57
N TYR A 80 0.55 1.05 -11.65
CA TYR A 80 0.18 0.40 -12.91
C TYR A 80 -0.13 -1.08 -12.71
N GLN A 81 0.74 -1.82 -12.03
CA GLN A 81 0.57 -3.25 -11.80
C GLN A 81 -0.69 -3.57 -10.98
N THR A 82 -0.97 -2.76 -9.95
CA THR A 82 -2.16 -2.94 -9.10
C THR A 82 -3.44 -2.77 -9.91
N ILE A 83 -3.52 -1.71 -10.71
CA ILE A 83 -4.68 -1.43 -11.55
C ILE A 83 -4.85 -2.53 -12.60
N TRP A 84 -3.76 -2.94 -13.25
CA TRP A 84 -3.81 -4.00 -14.28
C TRP A 84 -4.31 -5.33 -13.71
N MET A 85 -3.78 -5.76 -12.54
CA MET A 85 -4.21 -7.01 -11.91
C MET A 85 -5.67 -6.97 -11.47
N ALA A 86 -6.13 -5.85 -10.90
CA ALA A 86 -7.53 -5.70 -10.53
C ALA A 86 -8.46 -5.79 -11.73
N ILE A 87 -8.08 -5.19 -12.88
CA ILE A 87 -8.84 -5.28 -14.12
C ILE A 87 -8.80 -6.70 -14.70
N TYR A 88 -7.64 -7.35 -14.66
CA TYR A 88 -7.47 -8.72 -15.16
C TYR A 88 -8.37 -9.71 -14.40
N ASP A 89 -8.34 -9.67 -13.07
CA ASP A 89 -9.17 -10.50 -12.20
C ASP A 89 -10.66 -10.26 -12.43
N SER A 90 -11.05 -8.99 -12.52
CA SER A 90 -12.43 -8.59 -12.77
C SER A 90 -12.96 -9.14 -14.09
N LYS A 91 -12.12 -9.22 -15.14
CA LYS A 91 -12.55 -9.65 -16.46
C LYS A 91 -12.47 -11.19 -16.66
N HIS A 92 -11.45 -11.84 -16.12
CA HIS A 92 -11.13 -13.22 -16.49
C HIS A 92 -11.40 -14.25 -15.39
N LEU A 93 -11.32 -13.86 -14.12
CA LEU A 93 -11.37 -14.81 -13.01
C LEU A 93 -12.65 -14.71 -12.17
N ILE A 94 -12.86 -13.60 -11.49
CA ILE A 94 -13.91 -13.49 -10.48
C ILE A 94 -15.18 -12.80 -11.01
N LYS A 95 -15.13 -12.16 -12.19
CA LYS A 95 -16.20 -11.29 -12.74
C LYS A 95 -16.68 -10.25 -11.72
N TRP A 96 -15.77 -9.75 -10.91
CA TRP A 96 -16.05 -8.81 -9.84
C TRP A 96 -16.16 -7.38 -10.40
N PRO A 97 -17.21 -6.63 -10.09
CA PRO A 97 -17.36 -5.28 -10.62
C PRO A 97 -16.24 -4.37 -10.07
N ILE A 98 -15.62 -3.61 -10.95
CA ILE A 98 -14.54 -2.65 -10.66
C ILE A 98 -14.95 -1.66 -9.57
N ASN A 99 -16.24 -1.38 -9.42
CA ASN A 99 -16.79 -0.53 -8.36
C ASN A 99 -16.41 -1.01 -6.94
N LYS A 100 -16.22 -2.30 -6.74
CA LYS A 100 -15.78 -2.84 -5.43
C LYS A 100 -14.32 -2.53 -5.16
N PHE A 101 -13.48 -2.55 -6.20
CA PHE A 101 -12.09 -2.12 -6.11
C PHE A 101 -11.98 -0.62 -5.79
N LEU A 102 -12.74 0.22 -6.49
CA LEU A 102 -12.78 1.66 -6.22
C LEU A 102 -13.29 1.95 -4.80
N LYS A 103 -14.34 1.22 -4.34
CA LYS A 103 -14.80 1.34 -2.97
C LYS A 103 -13.71 0.97 -1.95
N GLN A 104 -12.92 -0.08 -2.20
CA GLN A 104 -11.82 -0.47 -1.33
C GLN A 104 -10.76 0.62 -1.25
N ILE A 105 -10.30 1.13 -2.40
CA ILE A 105 -9.33 2.24 -2.44
C ILE A 105 -9.85 3.45 -1.66
N PHE A 106 -11.13 3.80 -1.80
CA PHE A 106 -11.73 4.91 -1.09
C PHE A 106 -11.72 4.70 0.44
N VAL A 107 -12.10 3.50 0.90
CA VAL A 107 -12.10 3.15 2.33
C VAL A 107 -10.67 3.16 2.89
N ASP A 108 -9.71 2.63 2.14
CA ASP A 108 -8.30 2.59 2.55
C ASP A 108 -7.71 4.01 2.61
N ALA A 109 -7.98 4.86 1.61
CA ALA A 109 -7.57 6.26 1.60
C ALA A 109 -8.18 7.04 2.77
N LEU A 110 -9.46 6.83 3.07
CA LEU A 110 -10.13 7.42 4.22
C LEU A 110 -9.47 6.98 5.54
N THR A 111 -9.19 5.68 5.67
CA THR A 111 -8.53 5.09 6.85
C THR A 111 -7.15 5.70 7.07
N VAL A 112 -6.35 5.80 6.01
CA VAL A 112 -5.00 6.41 6.07
C VAL A 112 -5.09 7.89 6.45
N THR A 113 -6.04 8.63 5.88
CA THR A 113 -6.21 10.05 6.18
C THR A 113 -6.59 10.27 7.64
N ILE A 114 -7.58 9.54 8.14
CA ILE A 114 -7.99 9.63 9.56
C ILE A 114 -6.84 9.20 10.48
N GLY A 115 -6.17 8.09 10.16
CA GLY A 115 -5.03 7.59 10.92
C GLY A 115 -3.88 8.60 10.99
N PHE A 116 -3.58 9.28 9.88
CA PHE A 116 -2.56 10.32 9.84
C PHE A 116 -2.88 11.49 10.78
N PHE A 117 -4.12 11.97 10.78
CA PHE A 117 -4.53 13.04 11.68
C PHE A 117 -4.56 12.59 13.14
N THR A 118 -5.01 11.36 13.41
CA THR A 118 -5.06 10.82 14.77
C THR A 118 -3.65 10.62 15.35
N THR A 119 -2.71 10.13 14.57
CA THR A 119 -1.33 9.91 15.04
C THR A 119 -0.55 11.21 15.23
N ARG A 120 -0.93 12.31 14.56
CA ARG A 120 -0.32 13.62 14.80
C ARG A 120 -0.61 14.21 16.20
N ILE A 121 -1.66 13.73 16.85
CA ILE A 121 -2.03 14.17 18.20
C ILE A 121 -1.14 13.50 19.25
N ILE A 122 -0.54 12.35 18.90
CA ILE A 122 0.31 11.58 19.80
C ILE A 122 1.72 12.18 19.78
N VAL A 123 2.13 12.75 20.90
CA VAL A 123 3.46 13.36 21.04
C VAL A 123 4.35 12.42 21.84
N MET A 124 5.57 12.21 21.34
CA MET A 124 6.57 11.43 22.06
C MET A 124 6.97 12.12 23.36
N GLN A 125 6.78 11.44 24.50
CA GLN A 125 7.17 11.91 25.82
C GLN A 125 8.60 11.49 26.14
N GLY A 126 9.58 12.36 25.87
CA GLY A 126 10.99 12.13 26.16
C GLY A 126 11.81 11.61 24.98
N SER A 127 13.13 11.60 25.13
CA SER A 127 14.09 11.16 24.10
C SER A 127 14.70 9.77 24.39
N SER A 128 14.08 8.99 25.27
CA SER A 128 14.55 7.66 25.63
C SER A 128 14.12 6.60 24.62
N TYR A 129 14.94 5.55 24.45
CA TYR A 129 14.58 4.37 23.64
C TYR A 129 13.27 3.71 24.11
N ILE A 130 13.02 3.70 25.42
CA ILE A 130 11.77 3.16 26.01
C ILE A 130 10.57 4.02 25.58
N ALA A 131 10.70 5.34 25.57
CA ALA A 131 9.64 6.24 25.11
C ALA A 131 9.29 6.01 23.63
N TRP A 132 10.29 5.70 22.81
CA TRP A 132 10.07 5.34 21.40
C TRP A 132 9.30 4.02 21.24
N VAL A 133 9.64 2.99 22.04
CA VAL A 133 8.92 1.70 22.02
C VAL A 133 7.46 1.89 22.48
N ILE A 134 7.23 2.66 23.53
CA ILE A 134 5.87 2.96 24.01
C ILE A 134 5.05 3.65 22.92
N LEU A 135 5.61 4.67 22.28
CA LEU A 135 4.97 5.38 21.17
C LEU A 135 4.61 4.42 20.02
N ALA A 136 5.51 3.50 19.67
CA ALA A 136 5.27 2.51 18.62
C ALA A 136 4.11 1.55 18.97
N VAL A 137 4.02 1.12 20.21
CA VAL A 137 2.92 0.27 20.69
C VAL A 137 1.59 1.03 20.71
N GLU A 138 1.56 2.25 21.24
CA GLU A 138 0.36 3.09 21.27
C GLU A 138 -0.17 3.37 19.86
N THR A 139 0.70 3.79 18.95
CA THR A 139 0.32 4.05 17.55
C THR A 139 -0.22 2.79 16.89
N THR A 140 0.40 1.63 17.12
CA THR A 140 -0.05 0.35 16.54
C THR A 140 -1.44 -0.02 17.04
N ILE A 141 -1.71 0.09 18.34
CA ILE A 141 -3.03 -0.20 18.92
C ILE A 141 -4.11 0.72 18.31
N ILE A 142 -3.82 2.02 18.23
CA ILE A 142 -4.75 3.00 17.64
C ILE A 142 -5.05 2.66 16.18
N TRP A 143 -4.04 2.30 15.39
CA TRP A 143 -4.22 1.90 14.00
C TRP A 143 -5.06 0.63 13.87
N ILE A 144 -4.86 -0.38 14.71
CA ILE A 144 -5.67 -1.60 14.72
C ILE A 144 -7.14 -1.27 15.00
N ILE A 145 -7.42 -0.48 16.04
CA ILE A 145 -8.78 -0.09 16.41
C ILE A 145 -9.44 0.68 15.26
N LEU A 146 -8.73 1.63 14.67
CA LEU A 146 -9.22 2.47 13.58
C LEU A 146 -9.55 1.65 12.32
N VAL A 147 -8.64 0.75 11.92
CA VAL A 147 -8.84 -0.13 10.76
C VAL A 147 -10.05 -1.04 10.99
N VAL A 148 -10.17 -1.66 12.17
CA VAL A 148 -11.29 -2.53 12.51
C VAL A 148 -12.60 -1.74 12.51
N ALA A 149 -12.65 -0.56 13.15
CA ALA A 149 -13.85 0.26 13.22
C ALA A 149 -14.33 0.70 11.84
N ILE A 150 -13.44 1.21 10.98
CA ILE A 150 -13.81 1.66 9.62
C ILE A 150 -14.28 0.47 8.78
N ASN A 151 -13.59 -0.67 8.83
CA ASN A 151 -13.99 -1.85 8.10
C ASN A 151 -15.36 -2.41 8.57
N LEU A 152 -15.64 -2.38 9.87
CA LEU A 152 -16.95 -2.77 10.40
C LEU A 152 -18.06 -1.85 9.90
N ILE A 153 -17.82 -0.56 9.79
CA ILE A 153 -18.82 0.40 9.27
C ILE A 153 -19.11 0.12 7.78
N PHE A 154 -18.08 0.00 6.95
CA PHE A 154 -18.24 -0.09 5.49
C PHE A 154 -18.55 -1.51 4.97
N TYR A 155 -18.19 -2.56 5.72
CA TYR A 155 -18.35 -3.97 5.33
C TYR A 155 -19.17 -4.79 6.32
N ARG A 156 -19.99 -4.15 7.15
CA ARG A 156 -20.82 -4.76 8.19
C ARG A 156 -21.57 -6.02 7.72
N SER A 157 -22.25 -5.95 6.58
CA SER A 157 -23.02 -7.07 6.03
C SER A 157 -22.17 -8.31 5.68
N LYS A 158 -20.90 -8.10 5.29
CA LYS A 158 -19.98 -9.20 4.98
C LYS A 158 -19.38 -9.82 6.23
N VAL A 159 -19.02 -8.99 7.21
CA VAL A 159 -18.44 -9.44 8.48
C VAL A 159 -19.45 -10.29 9.25
N PHE A 160 -20.70 -9.82 9.39
CA PHE A 160 -21.78 -10.59 10.03
C PHE A 160 -22.15 -11.85 9.25
N GLY A 161 -22.13 -11.82 7.92
CA GLY A 161 -22.38 -12.99 7.09
C GLY A 161 -21.28 -14.07 7.18
N MET A 162 -20.04 -13.69 7.52
CA MET A 162 -18.96 -14.66 7.79
C MET A 162 -19.09 -15.25 9.21
N ILE A 163 -19.42 -14.45 10.20
CA ILE A 163 -19.63 -14.91 11.58
C ILE A 163 -20.77 -15.91 11.66
N ASN A 164 -21.92 -15.64 10.99
CA ASN A 164 -23.06 -16.55 10.94
C ASN A 164 -22.83 -17.85 10.15
N LYS A 165 -21.73 -17.97 9.39
CA LYS A 165 -21.36 -19.22 8.71
C LYS A 165 -20.43 -20.10 9.55
N ILE A 166 -19.86 -19.58 10.62
CA ILE A 166 -18.93 -20.29 11.52
C ILE A 166 -19.70 -20.92 12.70
N TYR A 167 -20.90 -20.38 12.99
CA TYR A 167 -21.87 -20.94 13.93
C TYR A 167 -23.03 -21.60 13.19
#